data_c669abb2f312352e90c9da3695ecd3dc
#
_entry.id   c669abb2f312352e90c9da3695ecd3dc
#
_cell.length_a   1.000
_cell.length_b   1.000
_cell.length_c   1.000
_cell.angle_alpha   90.00
_cell.angle_beta   90.00
_cell.angle_gamma   90.00
#
_symmetry.space_group_name_H-M   'P 1'
#
loop_
_entity.id
_entity.type
_entity.pdbx_description
1 polymer ?
#
loop_
_entity_poly.entity_id
_entity_poly.type
_entity_poly.pdbx_seq_one_letter_code
_entity_poly.pdbx_strand_id
1 'polypeptide(L)'
;NHLKNNSVDFAITSPPYPNDLEYTRQTRLELYLLDFVKSMEDVAKIKKQMVKSSTKLIFKESDSSKFIDEFSSIEKISKKIAIKLKDKSWGWDYPRMVKEYFGDMYLCLRETKKILKKDAKFILVCGDQTIQGVFIPVCDILLEIAKKLGYSETKKEKYRIRRSTGHNIPLPEDLVILKKWILILQN
;
A
#
# COMPACT_ATOMS: atom_id res chain seq x y z
N ASN A 1 -8.73 -16.72 3.05
CA ASN A 1 -8.44 -16.23 4.39
C ASN A 1 -8.74 -17.34 5.39
N HIS A 2 -7.72 -17.83 6.11
CA HIS A 2 -7.86 -18.93 7.08
C HIS A 2 -8.22 -18.42 8.49
N LEU A 3 -8.22 -17.10 8.70
CA LEU A 3 -8.54 -16.50 9.98
C LEU A 3 -10.04 -16.22 10.10
N LYS A 4 -10.60 -16.52 11.28
CA LYS A 4 -12.00 -16.21 11.59
C LYS A 4 -12.19 -14.70 11.81
N ASN A 5 -13.38 -14.19 11.51
CA ASN A 5 -13.72 -12.82 11.85
C ASN A 5 -13.64 -12.62 13.38
N ASN A 6 -13.23 -11.42 13.80
CA ASN A 6 -13.09 -11.04 15.21
C ASN A 6 -12.22 -12.03 16.02
N SER A 7 -11.09 -12.48 15.47
CA SER A 7 -10.20 -13.45 16.12
C SER A 7 -8.82 -12.91 16.48
N VAL A 8 -8.43 -11.74 15.95
CA VAL A 8 -7.08 -11.17 16.08
C VAL A 8 -7.09 -10.02 17.06
N ASP A 9 -6.25 -10.10 18.11
CA ASP A 9 -6.13 -9.06 19.16
C ASP A 9 -5.16 -7.94 18.75
N PHE A 10 -4.16 -8.27 17.93
CA PHE A 10 -3.12 -7.34 17.53
C PHE A 10 -2.54 -7.74 16.17
N ALA A 11 -2.28 -6.77 15.32
CA ALA A 11 -1.57 -6.98 14.06
C ALA A 11 -0.52 -5.89 13.85
N ILE A 12 0.64 -6.27 13.31
CA ILE A 12 1.70 -5.34 12.91
C ILE A 12 2.26 -5.80 11.57
N THR A 13 2.52 -4.85 10.67
CA THR A 13 3.12 -5.12 9.37
C THR A 13 3.85 -3.90 8.83
N SER A 14 4.81 -4.16 7.94
CA SER A 14 5.41 -3.16 7.06
C SER A 14 4.97 -3.49 5.63
N PRO A 15 3.92 -2.85 5.11
CA PRO A 15 3.47 -3.12 3.75
C PRO A 15 4.52 -2.67 2.72
N PRO A 16 4.49 -3.19 1.49
CA PRO A 16 5.33 -2.68 0.42
C PRO A 16 5.13 -1.17 0.23
N TYR A 17 6.19 -0.44 -0.11
CA TYR A 17 6.11 0.98 -0.41
C TYR A 17 5.95 1.21 -1.92
N PRO A 18 5.21 2.23 -2.36
CA PRO A 18 5.06 2.54 -3.79
C PRO A 18 6.33 3.23 -4.34
N ASN A 19 7.43 2.50 -4.37
CA ASN A 19 8.77 2.99 -4.73
C ASN A 19 9.41 2.23 -5.90
N ASP A 20 8.60 1.51 -6.66
CA ASP A 20 8.99 0.70 -7.82
C ASP A 20 9.91 -0.50 -7.49
N LEU A 21 9.97 -0.92 -6.21
CA LEU A 21 10.69 -2.13 -5.81
C LEU A 21 9.85 -3.38 -6.12
N GLU A 22 10.38 -4.26 -6.95
CA GLU A 22 9.75 -5.52 -7.29
C GLU A 22 10.39 -6.67 -6.48
N TYR A 23 9.69 -7.12 -5.44
CA TYR A 23 10.24 -8.09 -4.47
C TYR A 23 10.59 -9.44 -5.07
N THR A 24 9.80 -9.98 -6.01
CA THR A 24 10.13 -11.27 -6.65
C THR A 24 11.41 -11.19 -7.49
N ARG A 25 11.84 -9.98 -7.91
CA ARG A 25 13.13 -9.79 -8.55
C ARG A 25 14.27 -9.83 -7.53
N GLN A 26 14.04 -9.24 -6.34
CA GLN A 26 15.04 -9.19 -5.28
C GLN A 26 15.30 -10.58 -4.66
N THR A 27 14.22 -11.37 -4.48
CA THR A 27 14.27 -12.69 -3.84
C THR A 27 14.19 -13.85 -4.84
N ARG A 28 14.52 -13.60 -6.11
CA ARG A 28 14.34 -14.60 -7.17
C ARG A 28 15.17 -15.86 -6.93
N LEU A 29 16.41 -15.68 -6.49
CA LEU A 29 17.31 -16.81 -6.21
C LEU A 29 16.73 -17.67 -5.08
N GLU A 30 16.32 -17.06 -3.98
CA GLU A 30 15.74 -17.75 -2.84
C GLU A 30 14.45 -18.47 -3.21
N LEU A 31 13.59 -17.85 -4.03
CA LEU A 31 12.35 -18.48 -4.51
C LEU A 31 12.61 -19.78 -5.26
N TYR A 32 13.66 -19.82 -6.10
CA TYR A 32 14.04 -21.02 -6.82
C TYR A 32 14.77 -22.04 -5.91
N LEU A 33 15.71 -21.60 -5.09
CA LEU A 33 16.48 -22.51 -4.22
C LEU A 33 15.62 -23.20 -3.15
N LEU A 34 14.54 -22.52 -2.71
CA LEU A 34 13.61 -23.06 -1.71
C LEU A 34 12.39 -23.74 -2.33
N ASP A 35 12.42 -24.00 -3.64
CA ASP A 35 11.34 -24.67 -4.39
C ASP A 35 9.96 -23.98 -4.31
N PHE A 36 9.90 -22.69 -3.99
CA PHE A 36 8.66 -21.91 -4.04
C PHE A 36 8.19 -21.66 -5.49
N VAL A 37 9.11 -21.61 -6.43
CA VAL A 37 8.84 -21.48 -7.87
C VAL A 37 9.77 -22.41 -8.65
N LYS A 38 9.25 -22.95 -9.76
CA LYS A 38 9.99 -23.81 -10.69
C LYS A 38 10.12 -23.21 -12.10
N SER A 39 9.31 -22.20 -12.37
CA SER A 39 9.24 -21.55 -13.67
C SER A 39 8.98 -20.05 -13.57
N MET A 40 9.16 -19.32 -14.67
CA MET A 40 8.80 -17.90 -14.75
C MET A 40 7.28 -17.69 -14.69
N GLU A 41 6.48 -18.67 -15.08
CA GLU A 41 5.02 -18.66 -14.93
C GLU A 41 4.62 -18.65 -13.45
N ASP A 42 5.33 -19.39 -12.59
CA ASP A 42 5.08 -19.39 -11.14
C ASP A 42 5.45 -18.04 -10.54
N VAL A 43 6.56 -17.43 -10.96
CA VAL A 43 6.90 -16.06 -10.57
C VAL A 43 5.80 -15.07 -11.01
N ALA A 44 5.26 -15.22 -12.22
CA ALA A 44 4.18 -14.36 -12.70
C ALA A 44 2.89 -14.52 -11.89
N LYS A 45 2.55 -15.74 -11.43
CA LYS A 45 1.41 -15.98 -10.54
C LYS A 45 1.59 -15.25 -9.20
N ILE A 46 2.78 -15.31 -8.60
CA ILE A 46 3.10 -14.57 -7.36
C ILE A 46 2.93 -13.07 -7.59
N LYS A 47 3.50 -12.51 -8.67
CA LYS A 47 3.39 -11.08 -9.01
C LYS A 47 1.94 -10.59 -9.09
N LYS A 48 1.04 -11.38 -9.68
CA LYS A 48 -0.38 -11.02 -9.80
C LYS A 48 -1.07 -10.86 -8.44
N GLN A 49 -0.58 -11.55 -7.42
CA GLN A 49 -1.13 -11.52 -6.06
C GLN A 49 -0.50 -10.45 -5.16
N MET A 50 0.60 -9.83 -5.60
CA MET A 50 1.29 -8.81 -4.82
C MET A 50 0.58 -7.46 -4.88
N VAL A 51 0.73 -6.67 -3.81
CA VAL A 51 0.37 -5.25 -3.79
C VAL A 51 1.14 -4.52 -4.90
N LYS A 52 0.45 -3.67 -5.65
CA LYS A 52 0.99 -2.97 -6.84
C LYS A 52 1.96 -1.84 -6.49
N SER A 53 3.04 -2.17 -5.78
CA SER A 53 4.10 -1.25 -5.32
C SER A 53 5.14 -0.90 -6.38
N SER A 54 5.06 -1.55 -7.56
CA SER A 54 5.98 -1.36 -8.70
C SER A 54 5.20 -1.35 -10.02
N THR A 55 5.70 -0.59 -11.00
CA THR A 55 5.18 -0.59 -12.37
C THR A 55 5.24 -1.99 -13.00
N LYS A 56 6.18 -2.83 -12.57
CA LYS A 56 6.33 -4.24 -13.01
C LYS A 56 5.23 -5.18 -12.48
N LEU A 57 4.40 -4.70 -11.57
CA LEU A 57 3.27 -5.42 -10.99
C LEU A 57 1.92 -4.98 -11.57
N ILE A 58 1.92 -4.04 -12.54
CA ILE A 58 0.72 -3.58 -13.22
C ILE A 58 0.41 -4.53 -14.37
N PHE A 59 -0.74 -5.16 -14.30
CA PHE A 59 -1.26 -6.06 -15.32
C PHE A 59 -2.51 -5.43 -15.97
N LYS A 60 -2.92 -5.97 -17.11
CA LYS A 60 -4.13 -5.50 -17.81
C LYS A 60 -5.36 -5.61 -16.92
N GLU A 61 -5.41 -6.67 -16.11
CA GLU A 61 -6.52 -7.02 -15.21
C GLU A 61 -6.50 -6.24 -13.89
N SER A 62 -5.45 -5.46 -13.60
CA SER A 62 -5.38 -4.65 -12.37
C SER A 62 -6.46 -3.58 -12.40
N ASP A 63 -7.36 -3.61 -11.39
CA ASP A 63 -8.55 -2.75 -11.32
C ASP A 63 -8.89 -2.28 -9.89
N SER A 64 -7.96 -2.45 -8.96
CA SER A 64 -8.19 -2.05 -7.56
C SER A 64 -8.31 -0.53 -7.36
N SER A 65 -7.86 0.26 -8.33
CA SER A 65 -8.04 1.72 -8.34
C SER A 65 -9.50 2.16 -8.25
N LYS A 66 -10.47 1.34 -8.66
CA LYS A 66 -11.91 1.62 -8.52
C LYS A 66 -12.38 1.80 -7.06
N PHE A 67 -11.64 1.26 -6.09
CA PHE A 67 -11.98 1.40 -4.67
C PHE A 67 -11.53 2.73 -4.06
N ILE A 68 -10.78 3.53 -4.80
CA ILE A 68 -10.21 4.80 -4.31
C ILE A 68 -10.66 6.02 -5.13
N ASP A 69 -11.66 5.89 -6.00
CA ASP A 69 -12.12 6.97 -6.87
C ASP A 69 -12.63 8.20 -6.12
N GLU A 70 -13.13 8.01 -4.90
CA GLU A 70 -13.57 9.10 -4.02
C GLU A 70 -12.43 9.90 -3.36
N PHE A 71 -11.18 9.40 -3.40
CA PHE A 71 -10.02 10.04 -2.76
C PHE A 71 -9.34 11.02 -3.71
N SER A 72 -9.78 12.27 -3.69
CA SER A 72 -9.24 13.33 -4.56
C SER A 72 -7.75 13.60 -4.35
N SER A 73 -7.21 13.29 -3.18
CA SER A 73 -5.79 13.38 -2.86
C SER A 73 -4.94 12.49 -3.77
N ILE A 74 -5.37 11.23 -3.97
CA ILE A 74 -4.69 10.24 -4.82
C ILE A 74 -4.76 10.66 -6.29
N GLU A 75 -5.93 11.09 -6.75
CA GLU A 75 -6.12 11.56 -8.13
C GLU A 75 -5.22 12.76 -8.46
N LYS A 76 -5.13 13.74 -7.53
CA LYS A 76 -4.24 14.90 -7.68
C LYS A 76 -2.77 14.51 -7.80
N ILE A 77 -2.31 13.55 -6.99
CA ILE A 77 -0.93 13.03 -7.04
C ILE A 77 -0.68 12.32 -8.37
N SER A 78 -1.57 11.41 -8.77
CA SER A 78 -1.49 10.70 -10.04
C SER A 78 -1.37 11.66 -11.23
N LYS A 79 -2.22 12.70 -11.28
CA LYS A 79 -2.15 13.75 -12.32
C LYS A 79 -0.83 14.53 -12.30
N LYS A 80 -0.32 14.90 -11.13
CA LYS A 80 0.98 15.57 -11.02
C LYS A 80 2.12 14.72 -11.57
N ILE A 81 2.11 13.42 -11.28
CA ILE A 81 3.11 12.46 -11.81
C ILE A 81 2.97 12.37 -13.33
N ALA A 82 1.75 12.25 -13.87
CA ALA A 82 1.51 12.19 -15.31
C ALA A 82 2.05 13.44 -16.04
N ILE A 83 1.83 14.64 -15.47
CA ILE A 83 2.38 15.89 -16.01
C ILE A 83 3.91 15.87 -16.03
N LYS A 84 4.56 15.38 -14.97
CA LYS A 84 6.03 15.29 -14.91
C LYS A 84 6.63 14.28 -15.89
N LEU A 85 5.83 13.33 -16.35
CA LEU A 85 6.23 12.27 -17.27
C LEU A 85 5.79 12.51 -18.71
N LYS A 86 5.03 13.58 -19.00
CA LYS A 86 4.41 13.85 -20.30
C LYS A 86 5.39 13.76 -21.48
N ASP A 87 6.59 14.33 -21.28
CA ASP A 87 7.59 14.44 -22.33
C ASP A 87 8.69 13.34 -22.24
N LYS A 88 8.44 12.29 -21.42
CA LYS A 88 9.37 11.18 -21.26
C LYS A 88 8.91 9.96 -22.04
N SER A 89 9.88 9.21 -22.57
CA SER A 89 9.64 7.94 -23.29
C SER A 89 9.43 6.73 -22.36
N TRP A 90 9.34 6.94 -21.05
CA TRP A 90 9.24 5.91 -20.01
C TRP A 90 8.39 6.37 -18.82
N GLY A 91 8.00 5.43 -17.97
CA GLY A 91 7.35 5.72 -16.70
C GLY A 91 5.84 5.99 -16.79
N TRP A 92 5.19 5.67 -17.91
CA TRP A 92 3.76 5.93 -18.14
C TRP A 92 2.85 5.21 -17.17
N ASP A 93 3.32 4.10 -16.59
CA ASP A 93 2.56 3.32 -15.61
C ASP A 93 2.63 3.86 -14.17
N TYR A 94 3.50 4.82 -13.86
CA TYR A 94 3.60 5.35 -12.50
C TYR A 94 2.29 5.99 -11.99
N PRO A 95 1.57 6.80 -12.78
CA PRO A 95 0.28 7.34 -12.33
C PRO A 95 -0.73 6.25 -12.00
N ARG A 96 -0.78 5.19 -12.84
CA ARG A 96 -1.64 4.02 -12.62
C ARG A 96 -1.17 3.22 -11.41
N MET A 97 0.14 2.97 -11.29
CA MET A 97 0.71 2.24 -10.16
C MET A 97 0.33 2.87 -8.82
N VAL A 98 0.39 4.18 -8.70
CA VAL A 98 0.00 4.86 -7.45
C VAL A 98 -1.46 4.63 -7.12
N LYS A 99 -2.36 4.68 -8.10
CA LYS A 99 -3.78 4.40 -7.89
C LYS A 99 -4.02 2.95 -7.50
N GLU A 100 -3.45 2.01 -8.24
CA GLU A 100 -3.59 0.58 -7.95
C GLU A 100 -3.01 0.20 -6.59
N TYR A 101 -1.88 0.82 -6.20
CA TYR A 101 -1.29 0.62 -4.87
C TYR A 101 -2.27 0.99 -3.75
N PHE A 102 -2.84 2.18 -3.79
CA PHE A 102 -3.79 2.60 -2.77
C PHE A 102 -5.11 1.82 -2.82
N GLY A 103 -5.53 1.38 -4.00
CA GLY A 103 -6.64 0.45 -4.15
C GLY A 103 -6.39 -0.89 -3.46
N ASP A 104 -5.22 -1.48 -3.67
CA ASP A 104 -4.81 -2.71 -2.99
C ASP A 104 -4.69 -2.52 -1.48
N MET A 105 -4.16 -1.38 -1.03
CA MET A 105 -4.10 -1.05 0.40
C MET A 105 -5.47 -0.83 1.01
N TYR A 106 -6.43 -0.25 0.28
CA TYR A 106 -7.83 -0.17 0.69
C TYR A 106 -8.39 -1.56 0.94
N LEU A 107 -8.20 -2.49 0.00
CA LEU A 107 -8.65 -3.87 0.14
C LEU A 107 -7.99 -4.57 1.33
N CYS A 108 -6.67 -4.39 1.49
CA CYS A 108 -5.93 -4.95 2.62
C CYS A 108 -6.48 -4.46 3.97
N LEU A 109 -6.67 -3.15 4.12
CA LEU A 109 -7.23 -2.55 5.33
C LEU A 109 -8.67 -3.05 5.58
N ARG A 110 -9.50 -3.12 4.53
CA ARG A 110 -10.87 -3.60 4.63
C ARG A 110 -10.95 -5.05 5.11
N GLU A 111 -10.14 -5.94 4.54
CA GLU A 111 -10.13 -7.36 4.91
C GLU A 111 -9.51 -7.58 6.29
N THR A 112 -8.44 -6.85 6.63
CA THR A 112 -7.83 -6.92 7.97
C THR A 112 -8.82 -6.48 9.04
N LYS A 113 -9.62 -5.45 8.79
CA LYS A 113 -10.64 -4.99 9.74
C LYS A 113 -11.63 -6.09 10.12
N LYS A 114 -11.99 -7.00 9.19
CA LYS A 114 -12.93 -8.09 9.47
C LYS A 114 -12.41 -9.06 10.54
N ILE A 115 -11.11 -9.38 10.49
CA ILE A 115 -10.50 -10.37 11.39
C ILE A 115 -10.10 -9.79 12.74
N LEU A 116 -9.91 -8.48 12.87
CA LEU A 116 -9.58 -7.83 14.13
C LEU A 116 -10.75 -7.92 15.10
N LYS A 117 -10.47 -8.16 16.38
CA LYS A 117 -11.44 -8.03 17.48
C LYS A 117 -11.80 -6.58 17.74
N LYS A 118 -12.84 -6.35 18.53
CA LYS A 118 -13.12 -5.04 19.10
C LYS A 118 -11.90 -4.53 19.87
N ASP A 119 -11.58 -3.26 19.71
CA ASP A 119 -10.45 -2.57 20.35
C ASP A 119 -9.06 -3.10 19.97
N ALA A 120 -8.98 -4.08 19.08
CA ALA A 120 -7.70 -4.57 18.56
C ALA A 120 -6.95 -3.47 17.80
N LYS A 121 -5.63 -3.46 17.98
CA LYS A 121 -4.75 -2.50 17.29
C LYS A 121 -4.14 -3.13 16.04
N PHE A 122 -4.10 -2.34 14.97
CA PHE A 122 -3.37 -2.67 13.76
C PHE A 122 -2.33 -1.59 13.48
N ILE A 123 -1.06 -1.97 13.50
CA ILE A 123 0.06 -1.06 13.31
C ILE A 123 0.69 -1.30 11.94
N LEU A 124 0.81 -0.22 11.18
CA LEU A 124 1.49 -0.20 9.88
C LEU A 124 2.78 0.62 10.02
N VAL A 125 3.92 0.00 9.72
CA VAL A 125 5.18 0.73 9.52
C VAL A 125 5.22 1.13 8.06
N CYS A 126 4.99 2.40 7.77
CA CYS A 126 4.94 2.91 6.39
C CYS A 126 5.81 4.15 6.23
N GLY A 127 6.21 4.43 5.02
CA GLY A 127 7.06 5.56 4.70
C GLY A 127 6.57 6.32 3.48
N ASP A 128 6.62 7.64 3.57
CA ASP A 128 6.32 8.52 2.46
C ASP A 128 7.32 8.31 1.31
N GLN A 129 6.89 8.57 0.11
CA GLN A 129 7.66 8.32 -1.11
C GLN A 129 7.72 9.55 -2.00
N THR A 130 8.61 9.49 -2.99
CA THR A 130 8.72 10.49 -4.03
C THR A 130 8.88 9.81 -5.39
N ILE A 131 8.03 10.17 -6.34
CA ILE A 131 8.12 9.71 -7.74
C ILE A 131 8.29 10.94 -8.62
N GLN A 132 9.41 11.02 -9.35
CA GLN A 132 9.74 12.13 -10.25
C GLN A 132 9.64 13.51 -9.57
N GLY A 133 10.08 13.60 -8.30
CA GLY A 133 9.97 14.82 -7.50
C GLY A 133 8.56 15.13 -6.98
N VAL A 134 7.57 14.30 -7.26
CA VAL A 134 6.23 14.43 -6.68
C VAL A 134 6.19 13.67 -5.37
N PHE A 135 5.96 14.39 -4.27
CA PHE A 135 5.83 13.82 -2.95
C PHE A 135 4.50 13.06 -2.80
N ILE A 136 4.56 11.87 -2.23
CA ILE A 136 3.42 10.99 -1.97
C ILE A 136 3.35 10.77 -0.45
N PRO A 137 2.42 11.41 0.25
CA PRO A 137 2.21 11.25 1.69
C PRO A 137 1.48 9.93 1.98
N VAL A 138 2.19 8.82 1.85
CA VAL A 138 1.62 7.46 1.95
C VAL A 138 0.90 7.28 3.27
N CYS A 139 1.52 7.70 4.38
CA CYS A 139 0.97 7.52 5.71
C CYS A 139 -0.33 8.30 5.91
N ASP A 140 -0.41 9.55 5.41
CA ASP A 140 -1.62 10.37 5.53
C ASP A 140 -2.77 9.82 4.67
N ILE A 141 -2.47 9.34 3.47
CA ILE A 141 -3.48 8.71 2.60
C ILE A 141 -3.99 7.40 3.22
N LEU A 142 -3.12 6.57 3.81
CA LEU A 142 -3.56 5.36 4.50
C LEU A 142 -4.44 5.67 5.71
N LEU A 143 -4.19 6.77 6.43
CA LEU A 143 -5.07 7.25 7.49
C LEU A 143 -6.42 7.71 6.95
N GLU A 144 -6.45 8.43 5.82
CA GLU A 144 -7.68 8.85 5.15
C GLU A 144 -8.53 7.63 4.76
N ILE A 145 -7.92 6.62 4.14
CA ILE A 145 -8.56 5.35 3.78
C ILE A 145 -9.09 4.62 5.03
N ALA A 146 -8.28 4.53 6.08
CA ALA A 146 -8.66 3.85 7.31
C ALA A 146 -9.87 4.52 7.99
N LYS A 147 -9.91 5.86 8.04
CA LYS A 147 -11.06 6.62 8.54
C LYS A 147 -12.32 6.30 7.74
N LYS A 148 -12.22 6.30 6.41
CA LYS A 148 -13.34 5.97 5.53
C LYS A 148 -13.85 4.54 5.74
N LEU A 149 -12.94 3.60 5.98
CA LEU A 149 -13.27 2.22 6.32
C LEU A 149 -13.86 2.08 7.76
N GLY A 150 -13.91 3.17 8.54
CA GLY A 150 -14.49 3.17 9.88
C GLY A 150 -13.58 2.53 10.93
N TYR A 151 -12.27 2.72 10.86
CA TYR A 151 -11.39 2.54 12.00
C TYR A 151 -11.62 3.67 12.99
N SER A 152 -11.76 3.36 14.29
CA SER A 152 -12.21 4.32 15.32
C SER A 152 -11.13 5.31 15.75
N GLU A 153 -9.92 4.84 15.90
CA GLU A 153 -8.74 5.65 16.19
C GLU A 153 -7.76 5.51 15.04
N THR A 154 -7.25 6.63 14.57
CA THR A 154 -6.21 6.70 13.58
C THR A 154 -5.15 7.65 14.08
N LYS A 155 -3.96 7.15 14.38
CA LYS A 155 -2.84 7.93 14.90
C LYS A 155 -1.62 7.71 14.01
N LYS A 156 -0.86 8.78 13.82
CA LYS A 156 0.44 8.75 13.16
C LYS A 156 1.50 9.15 14.18
N GLU A 157 2.46 8.27 14.40
CA GLU A 157 3.62 8.52 15.26
C GLU A 157 4.88 8.48 14.43
N LYS A 158 5.68 9.54 14.52
CA LYS A 158 6.93 9.64 13.80
C LYS A 158 7.92 8.61 14.35
N TYR A 159 8.41 7.74 13.47
CA TYR A 159 9.42 6.74 13.80
C TYR A 159 10.82 7.23 13.45
N ARG A 160 11.04 7.63 12.19
CA ARG A 160 12.31 8.20 11.72
C ARG A 160 12.11 9.04 10.46
N ILE A 161 13.15 9.79 10.07
CA ILE A 161 13.18 10.49 8.78
C ILE A 161 14.29 9.87 7.93
N ARG A 162 13.93 9.42 6.73
CA ARG A 162 14.88 9.07 5.66
C ARG A 162 15.07 10.25 4.71
N ARG A 163 16.12 10.21 3.91
CA ARG A 163 16.28 11.12 2.77
C ARG A 163 16.03 10.36 1.48
N SER A 164 15.30 10.95 0.54
CA SER A 164 15.13 10.36 -0.78
C SER A 164 16.45 10.36 -1.53
N THR A 165 16.75 9.25 -2.20
CA THR A 165 17.90 9.14 -3.09
C THR A 165 17.71 10.08 -4.27
N GLY A 166 18.62 11.01 -4.47
CA GLY A 166 18.65 11.93 -5.62
C GLY A 166 17.87 13.24 -5.51
N HIS A 167 17.02 13.44 -4.48
CA HIS A 167 16.21 14.65 -4.38
C HIS A 167 16.33 15.42 -3.05
N ASN A 168 17.09 14.92 -2.08
CA ASN A 168 17.22 15.50 -0.72
C ASN A 168 15.89 15.83 -0.02
N ILE A 169 14.79 15.20 -0.44
CA ILE A 169 13.47 15.39 0.17
C ILE A 169 13.40 14.52 1.42
N PRO A 170 13.06 15.08 2.59
CA PRO A 170 12.81 14.29 3.78
C PRO A 170 11.62 13.36 3.55
N LEU A 171 11.80 12.07 3.81
CA LEU A 171 10.75 11.05 3.73
C LEU A 171 10.51 10.51 5.13
N PRO A 172 9.47 10.96 5.85
CA PRO A 172 9.13 10.39 7.14
C PRO A 172 8.71 8.93 7.00
N GLU A 173 9.19 8.12 7.92
CA GLU A 173 8.65 6.78 8.20
C GLU A 173 7.90 6.88 9.52
N ASP A 174 6.63 6.56 9.46
CA ASP A 174 5.70 6.73 10.58
C ASP A 174 5.05 5.39 10.95
N LEU A 175 4.68 5.28 12.21
CA LEU A 175 3.79 4.25 12.68
C LEU A 175 2.35 4.74 12.50
N VAL A 176 1.60 4.10 11.62
CA VAL A 176 0.17 4.33 11.49
C VAL A 176 -0.56 3.32 12.36
N ILE A 177 -1.19 3.82 13.41
CA ILE A 177 -1.90 3.02 14.40
C ILE A 177 -3.39 3.13 14.13
N LEU A 178 -4.02 2.01 13.88
CA LEU A 178 -5.45 1.90 13.60
C LEU A 178 -6.10 1.04 14.69
N LYS A 179 -7.31 1.43 15.12
CA LYS A 179 -8.09 0.67 16.09
C LYS A 179 -9.47 0.36 15.51
N LYS A 180 -9.94 -0.84 15.72
CA LYS A 180 -11.27 -1.25 15.28
C LYS A 180 -12.31 -0.92 16.33
N TRP A 181 -13.40 -0.26 15.92
CA TRP A 181 -14.61 -0.06 16.72
C TRP A 181 -15.75 -0.92 16.21
N ILE A 182 -16.58 -1.38 17.14
CA ILE A 182 -17.89 -1.94 16.82
C ILE A 182 -18.91 -0.97 17.38
N LEU A 183 -19.72 -0.35 16.52
CA LEU A 183 -20.94 0.33 16.94
C LEU A 183 -21.85 -0.74 17.59
N ILE A 184 -21.99 -0.69 18.89
CA ILE A 184 -23.10 -1.38 19.55
C ILE A 184 -24.30 -0.46 19.28
N LEU A 185 -25.14 -0.85 18.34
CA LEU A 185 -26.50 -0.32 18.27
C LEU A 185 -27.16 -0.78 19.57
N GLN A 186 -27.27 0.14 20.55
CA GLN A 186 -28.19 -0.06 21.68
C GLN A 186 -29.60 -0.03 21.09
N ASN A 187 -30.25 -1.20 21.08
CA ASN A 187 -31.70 -1.31 20.86
C ASN A 187 -32.43 -0.66 22.02
#